data_5c71b4f51bfe49136fe552d9c1572424
#
_entry.id   5c71b4f51bfe49136fe552d9c1572424
#
_cell.length_a   1.000
_cell.length_b   1.000
_cell.length_c   1.000
_cell.angle_alpha   90.00
_cell.angle_beta   90.00
_cell.angle_gamma   90.00
#
_symmetry.space_group_name_H-M   'P 1'
#
loop_
_entity.id
_entity.type
_entity.pdbx_description
1 polymer ?
#
loop_
_entity_poly.entity_id
_entity_poly.type
_entity_poly.pdbx_seq_one_letter_code
_entity_poly.pdbx_strand_id
1 'polypeptide(L)'
;IYVDSGILRLESGILTGNKCEDVDANGVDRGGAVGVRSGTFIMTGGEITDNTCDAGKNGAGIYVYEGPSVTIGGNAKIYGNRTADGMNSNLSVGNGESSSTIINLSTDSPLTSEAKICIRVSTDSNGKQITTSCTDLKDVFVSDNDSYEITTKDGEEGIFYTKKNLLAAVPHHPLQHLTI
;
A
#
# COMPACT_ATOMS: atom_id res chain seq x y z
N ILE A 1 -11.96 10.02 -7.67
CA ILE A 1 -11.39 10.25 -9.02
C ILE A 1 -11.18 8.89 -9.67
N TYR A 2 -11.56 8.75 -10.96
CA TYR A 2 -11.34 7.50 -11.70
C TYR A 2 -10.48 7.77 -12.93
N VAL A 3 -9.35 7.05 -13.03
CA VAL A 3 -8.38 7.20 -14.11
C VAL A 3 -8.48 5.97 -15.02
N ASP A 4 -9.24 6.10 -16.10
CA ASP A 4 -9.41 5.04 -17.10
C ASP A 4 -8.35 5.10 -18.20
N SER A 5 -7.79 6.30 -18.43
CA SER A 5 -6.66 6.54 -19.33
C SER A 5 -5.99 7.87 -19.00
N GLY A 6 -4.83 8.13 -19.58
CA GLY A 6 -4.10 9.38 -19.38
C GLY A 6 -3.30 9.40 -18.06
N ILE A 7 -3.05 10.59 -17.54
CA ILE A 7 -2.17 10.82 -16.39
C ILE A 7 -2.89 11.68 -15.37
N LEU A 8 -3.00 11.19 -14.14
CA LEU A 8 -3.36 11.97 -12.96
C LEU A 8 -2.10 12.33 -12.19
N ARG A 9 -1.90 13.61 -11.92
CA ARG A 9 -0.82 14.11 -11.06
C ARG A 9 -1.40 14.74 -9.80
N LEU A 10 -0.84 14.37 -8.64
CA LEU A 10 -1.10 15.01 -7.36
C LEU A 10 0.24 15.51 -6.79
N GLU A 11 0.46 16.83 -6.87
CA GLU A 11 1.70 17.47 -6.43
C GLU A 11 1.53 18.16 -5.08
N SER A 12 0.29 18.51 -4.74
CA SER A 12 -0.07 19.13 -3.46
C SER A 12 -1.58 19.02 -3.21
N GLY A 13 -2.03 19.45 -2.03
CA GLY A 13 -3.45 19.42 -1.66
C GLY A 13 -3.84 18.14 -0.93
N ILE A 14 -5.13 18.02 -0.61
CA ILE A 14 -5.64 16.91 0.20
C ILE A 14 -6.86 16.31 -0.50
N LEU A 15 -6.87 15.01 -0.70
CA LEU A 15 -8.05 14.22 -1.08
C LEU A 15 -8.57 13.51 0.18
N THR A 16 -9.68 14.00 0.71
CA THR A 16 -10.24 13.52 1.96
C THR A 16 -11.77 13.43 1.91
N GLY A 17 -12.36 12.56 2.73
CA GLY A 17 -13.81 12.44 2.88
C GLY A 17 -14.52 11.86 1.66
N ASN A 18 -13.79 11.30 0.71
CA ASN A 18 -14.41 10.65 -0.45
C ASN A 18 -14.85 9.23 -0.09
N LYS A 19 -15.93 8.80 -0.70
CA LYS A 19 -16.49 7.47 -0.48
C LYS A 19 -16.76 6.78 -1.81
N CYS A 20 -16.37 5.53 -1.91
CA CYS A 20 -16.85 4.62 -2.94
C CYS A 20 -17.91 3.71 -2.32
N GLU A 21 -19.17 3.87 -2.73
CA GLU A 21 -20.32 3.10 -2.22
C GLU A 21 -20.74 1.97 -3.17
N ASP A 22 -20.20 1.96 -4.38
CA ASP A 22 -20.70 1.06 -5.40
C ASP A 22 -19.57 0.31 -6.09
N VAL A 23 -19.76 -0.96 -6.13
CA VAL A 23 -19.10 -1.86 -7.06
C VAL A 23 -19.97 -1.90 -8.31
N ASP A 24 -19.41 -1.75 -9.48
CA ASP A 24 -20.14 -2.03 -10.69
C ASP A 24 -20.71 -3.47 -10.64
N ALA A 25 -21.61 -3.78 -11.56
CA ALA A 25 -22.25 -5.11 -11.64
C ALA A 25 -21.22 -6.27 -11.75
N ASN A 26 -19.95 -5.98 -11.98
CA ASN A 26 -18.85 -6.94 -12.06
C ASN A 26 -18.06 -7.05 -10.74
N GLY A 27 -18.44 -6.34 -9.68
CA GLY A 27 -17.80 -6.39 -8.38
C GLY A 27 -16.42 -5.72 -8.32
N VAL A 28 -16.15 -4.79 -9.22
CA VAL A 28 -14.84 -4.15 -9.33
C VAL A 28 -14.72 -3.00 -8.36
N ASP A 29 -13.72 -3.06 -7.48
CA ASP A 29 -13.39 -2.00 -6.54
C ASP A 29 -12.91 -0.74 -7.30
N ARG A 30 -13.31 0.45 -6.85
CA ARG A 30 -13.01 1.69 -7.58
C ARG A 30 -12.14 2.68 -6.83
N GLY A 31 -11.68 2.35 -5.65
CA GLY A 31 -10.94 3.28 -4.79
C GLY A 31 -11.82 4.39 -4.21
N GLY A 32 -11.73 4.65 -2.91
CA GLY A 32 -12.50 5.70 -2.25
C GLY A 32 -12.16 7.08 -2.78
N ALA A 33 -10.88 7.44 -2.81
CA ALA A 33 -10.42 8.69 -3.40
C ALA A 33 -10.01 8.55 -4.87
N VAL A 34 -9.18 7.55 -5.21
CA VAL A 34 -8.63 7.36 -6.55
C VAL A 34 -8.69 5.90 -6.98
N GLY A 35 -9.29 5.64 -8.12
CA GLY A 35 -9.21 4.36 -8.83
C GLY A 35 -8.39 4.50 -10.10
N VAL A 36 -7.35 3.68 -10.28
CA VAL A 36 -6.49 3.70 -11.47
C VAL A 36 -6.67 2.39 -12.22
N ARG A 37 -7.45 2.43 -13.31
CA ARG A 37 -7.74 1.23 -14.11
C ARG A 37 -6.75 1.03 -15.25
N SER A 38 -6.48 2.10 -15.99
CA SER A 38 -5.49 2.15 -17.07
C SER A 38 -4.85 3.53 -17.04
N GLY A 39 -3.63 3.68 -17.48
CA GLY A 39 -2.96 4.98 -17.45
C GLY A 39 -1.97 5.10 -16.30
N THR A 40 -1.71 6.31 -15.85
CA THR A 40 -0.64 6.60 -14.90
C THR A 40 -1.13 7.48 -13.75
N PHE A 41 -0.80 7.11 -12.54
CA PHE A 41 -0.95 7.95 -11.36
C PHE A 41 0.42 8.37 -10.83
N ILE A 42 0.63 9.67 -10.65
CA ILE A 42 1.87 10.24 -10.14
C ILE A 42 1.53 11.09 -8.93
N MET A 43 2.17 10.80 -7.80
CA MET A 43 2.02 11.58 -6.57
C MET A 43 3.41 11.98 -6.05
N THR A 44 3.69 13.27 -6.05
CA THR A 44 4.97 13.82 -5.56
C THR A 44 4.81 14.71 -4.33
N GLY A 45 3.59 14.84 -3.84
CA GLY A 45 3.24 15.58 -2.64
C GLY A 45 1.74 15.49 -2.37
N GLY A 46 1.28 16.21 -1.36
CA GLY A 46 -0.11 16.18 -0.93
C GLY A 46 -0.46 14.97 -0.08
N GLU A 47 -1.74 14.87 0.29
CA GLU A 47 -2.24 13.84 1.20
C GLU A 47 -3.51 13.17 0.64
N ILE A 48 -3.61 11.85 0.83
CA ILE A 48 -4.83 11.06 0.58
C ILE A 48 -5.17 10.38 1.90
N THR A 49 -6.16 10.91 2.60
CA THR A 49 -6.50 10.50 3.96
C THR A 49 -8.01 10.54 4.23
N ASP A 50 -8.48 9.76 5.18
CA ASP A 50 -9.88 9.73 5.64
C ASP A 50 -10.90 9.47 4.53
N ASN A 51 -10.51 8.69 3.51
CA ASN A 51 -11.42 8.21 2.49
C ASN A 51 -11.91 6.80 2.84
N THR A 52 -13.06 6.42 2.29
CA THR A 52 -13.70 5.15 2.64
C THR A 52 -14.11 4.36 1.39
N CYS A 53 -14.17 3.05 1.53
CA CYS A 53 -14.84 2.15 0.60
C CYS A 53 -15.71 1.15 1.39
N ASP A 54 -16.54 0.38 0.69
CA ASP A 54 -17.40 -0.60 1.33
C ASP A 54 -16.62 -1.70 2.07
N ALA A 55 -17.29 -2.38 2.98
CA ALA A 55 -16.74 -3.47 3.77
C ALA A 55 -16.23 -4.61 2.87
N GLY A 56 -15.06 -5.16 3.24
CA GLY A 56 -14.41 -6.23 2.49
C GLY A 56 -13.79 -5.81 1.16
N LYS A 57 -13.80 -4.51 0.85
CA LYS A 57 -13.18 -3.93 -0.36
C LYS A 57 -11.77 -3.42 -0.08
N ASN A 58 -11.06 -3.07 -1.14
CA ASN A 58 -9.68 -2.57 -1.05
C ASN A 58 -9.54 -1.19 -1.65
N GLY A 59 -8.48 -0.46 -1.24
CA GLY A 59 -8.14 0.82 -1.82
C GLY A 59 -9.08 1.95 -1.44
N ALA A 60 -9.46 2.05 -0.16
CA ALA A 60 -10.25 3.19 0.32
C ALA A 60 -9.56 4.53 0.00
N GLY A 61 -8.23 4.59 0.06
CA GLY A 61 -7.47 5.71 -0.50
C GLY A 61 -7.33 5.57 -2.01
N ILE A 62 -6.49 4.64 -2.44
CA ILE A 62 -6.18 4.39 -3.84
C ILE A 62 -6.34 2.92 -4.16
N TYR A 63 -7.05 2.62 -5.23
CA TYR A 63 -7.08 1.28 -5.82
C TYR A 63 -6.38 1.28 -7.17
N VAL A 64 -5.38 0.44 -7.34
CA VAL A 64 -4.65 0.28 -8.58
C VAL A 64 -4.95 -1.09 -9.16
N TYR A 65 -5.56 -1.12 -10.33
CA TYR A 65 -5.79 -2.34 -11.09
C TYR A 65 -4.47 -2.96 -11.58
N GLU A 66 -4.55 -4.13 -12.16
CA GLU A 66 -3.40 -4.73 -12.82
C GLU A 66 -3.05 -3.97 -14.11
N GLY A 67 -1.77 -3.62 -14.26
CA GLY A 67 -1.22 -2.98 -15.45
C GLY A 67 -0.95 -1.47 -15.38
N PRO A 68 -1.70 -0.63 -14.63
CA PRO A 68 -1.39 0.79 -14.51
C PRO A 68 -0.02 1.08 -13.92
N SER A 69 0.55 2.23 -14.29
CA SER A 69 1.78 2.74 -13.67
C SER A 69 1.47 3.65 -12.49
N VAL A 70 2.14 3.40 -11.37
CA VAL A 70 2.09 4.26 -10.18
C VAL A 70 3.49 4.77 -9.89
N THR A 71 3.63 6.09 -9.76
CA THR A 71 4.88 6.73 -9.37
C THR A 71 4.66 7.57 -8.13
N ILE A 72 5.50 7.37 -7.11
CA ILE A 72 5.45 8.11 -5.85
C ILE A 72 6.79 8.79 -5.59
N GLY A 73 6.75 10.01 -5.07
CA GLY A 73 7.93 10.79 -4.74
C GLY A 73 7.66 11.93 -3.77
N GLY A 74 8.65 12.76 -3.54
CA GLY A 74 8.57 13.91 -2.65
C GLY A 74 8.13 13.53 -1.23
N ASN A 75 7.23 14.31 -0.67
CA ASN A 75 6.64 14.09 0.66
C ASN A 75 5.20 13.56 0.60
N ALA A 76 4.89 12.75 -0.42
CA ALA A 76 3.57 12.14 -0.59
C ALA A 76 3.10 11.38 0.66
N LYS A 77 1.82 11.55 1.03
CA LYS A 77 1.24 10.87 2.20
C LYS A 77 -0.06 10.17 1.83
N ILE A 78 -0.11 8.86 2.09
CA ILE A 78 -1.28 8.01 1.86
C ILE A 78 -1.50 7.20 3.13
N TYR A 79 -2.46 7.61 3.95
CA TYR A 79 -2.71 6.99 5.26
C TYR A 79 -4.14 7.27 5.76
N GLY A 80 -4.58 6.55 6.80
CA GLY A 80 -5.85 6.84 7.48
C GLY A 80 -7.11 6.48 6.68
N ASN A 81 -6.97 5.90 5.48
CA ASN A 81 -8.10 5.47 4.68
C ASN A 81 -8.58 4.09 5.13
N ARG A 82 -9.89 3.87 5.18
CA ARG A 82 -10.48 2.68 5.79
C ARG A 82 -11.66 2.14 5.00
N THR A 83 -11.87 0.84 5.12
CA THR A 83 -13.14 0.22 4.71
C THR A 83 -14.26 0.54 5.71
N ALA A 84 -15.51 0.35 5.32
CA ALA A 84 -16.68 0.60 6.17
C ALA A 84 -16.71 -0.26 7.45
N ASP A 85 -16.06 -1.43 7.43
CA ASP A 85 -15.85 -2.30 8.60
C ASP A 85 -14.58 -1.95 9.42
N GLY A 86 -13.92 -0.83 9.09
CA GLY A 86 -12.83 -0.24 9.86
C GLY A 86 -11.43 -0.75 9.55
N MET A 87 -11.25 -1.63 8.57
CA MET A 87 -9.92 -2.10 8.19
C MET A 87 -9.12 -1.01 7.47
N ASN A 88 -7.81 -0.94 7.72
CA ASN A 88 -6.92 -0.07 6.97
C ASN A 88 -6.88 -0.51 5.49
N SER A 89 -7.02 0.45 4.58
CA SER A 89 -7.08 0.20 3.14
C SER A 89 -6.61 1.42 2.36
N ASN A 90 -5.33 1.75 2.48
CA ASN A 90 -4.79 3.01 1.96
C ASN A 90 -4.45 2.94 0.48
N LEU A 91 -3.30 2.35 0.12
CA LEU A 91 -2.91 2.10 -1.25
C LEU A 91 -2.99 0.60 -1.51
N SER A 92 -3.93 0.17 -2.31
CA SER A 92 -4.05 -1.22 -2.74
C SER A 92 -3.52 -1.40 -4.14
N VAL A 93 -2.54 -2.29 -4.29
CA VAL A 93 -1.92 -2.61 -5.58
C VAL A 93 -2.19 -4.06 -5.96
N GLY A 94 -2.79 -4.22 -7.13
CA GLY A 94 -3.06 -5.53 -7.74
C GLY A 94 -4.30 -6.23 -7.22
N ASN A 95 -4.89 -7.02 -8.09
CA ASN A 95 -6.11 -7.78 -7.86
C ASN A 95 -5.85 -9.27 -8.13
N GLY A 96 -5.16 -9.95 -7.22
CA GLY A 96 -4.91 -11.38 -7.33
C GLY A 96 -3.45 -11.82 -7.18
N GLU A 97 -3.23 -13.12 -7.22
CA GLU A 97 -1.93 -13.77 -7.00
C GLU A 97 -0.85 -13.40 -8.03
N SER A 98 -1.25 -12.98 -9.22
CA SER A 98 -0.35 -12.66 -10.34
C SER A 98 -0.03 -11.18 -10.49
N SER A 99 -0.54 -10.29 -9.63
CA SER A 99 -0.33 -8.87 -9.82
C SER A 99 1.14 -8.49 -9.68
N SER A 100 1.71 -7.99 -10.74
CA SER A 100 3.10 -7.52 -10.86
C SER A 100 3.23 -5.99 -10.72
N THR A 101 2.19 -5.32 -10.22
CA THR A 101 2.25 -3.86 -10.09
C THR A 101 3.32 -3.48 -9.09
N ILE A 102 4.36 -2.84 -9.57
CA ILE A 102 5.45 -2.28 -8.79
C ILE A 102 5.27 -0.76 -8.76
N ILE A 103 5.49 -0.17 -7.59
CA ILE A 103 5.49 1.29 -7.43
C ILE A 103 6.83 1.82 -7.92
N ASN A 104 6.79 2.72 -8.89
CA ASN A 104 7.96 3.45 -9.32
C ASN A 104 8.25 4.60 -8.36
N LEU A 105 9.50 4.85 -8.08
CA LEU A 105 9.90 6.03 -7.32
C LEU A 105 10.31 7.14 -8.28
N SER A 106 9.84 8.35 -8.01
CA SER A 106 10.11 9.51 -8.85
C SER A 106 11.60 9.89 -8.80
N THR A 107 12.22 10.00 -9.94
CA THR A 107 13.59 10.52 -10.08
C THR A 107 13.64 12.05 -10.05
N ASP A 108 12.60 12.71 -10.56
CA ASP A 108 12.50 14.18 -10.64
C ASP A 108 12.14 14.81 -9.29
N SER A 109 11.42 14.06 -8.46
CA SER A 109 11.06 14.43 -7.09
C SER A 109 11.30 13.24 -6.19
N PRO A 110 12.54 12.99 -5.76
CA PRO A 110 12.88 11.82 -4.95
C PRO A 110 12.07 11.76 -3.66
N LEU A 111 11.68 10.55 -3.28
CA LEU A 111 10.93 10.30 -2.04
C LEU A 111 11.75 10.78 -0.84
N THR A 112 11.10 11.47 0.11
CA THR A 112 11.75 11.99 1.31
C THR A 112 11.37 11.17 2.55
N SER A 113 12.11 11.35 3.64
CA SER A 113 11.79 10.75 4.94
C SER A 113 10.50 11.30 5.58
N GLU A 114 9.93 12.38 5.04
CA GLU A 114 8.65 12.94 5.49
C GLU A 114 7.44 12.27 4.84
N ALA A 115 7.65 11.46 3.81
CA ALA A 115 6.61 10.69 3.16
C ALA A 115 6.05 9.62 4.10
N LYS A 116 4.80 9.22 3.86
CA LYS A 116 4.15 8.12 4.58
C LYS A 116 3.20 7.37 3.65
N ILE A 117 3.57 6.18 3.29
CA ILE A 117 2.83 5.35 2.33
C ILE A 117 2.34 4.09 3.04
N CYS A 118 1.08 4.08 3.44
CA CYS A 118 0.44 2.88 3.96
C CYS A 118 -0.06 2.04 2.77
N ILE A 119 0.33 0.77 2.73
CA ILE A 119 0.10 -0.08 1.57
C ILE A 119 -0.51 -1.43 1.95
N ARG A 120 -1.44 -1.88 1.13
CA ARG A 120 -2.00 -3.23 1.16
C ARG A 120 -1.68 -3.93 -0.15
N VAL A 121 -1.06 -5.08 -0.06
CA VAL A 121 -0.88 -5.98 -1.20
C VAL A 121 -1.85 -7.15 -1.04
N SER A 122 -2.36 -7.70 -2.13
CA SER A 122 -3.35 -8.78 -2.08
C SER A 122 -2.84 -10.03 -1.34
N THR A 123 -3.75 -10.89 -0.92
CA THR A 123 -3.64 -11.83 0.19
C THR A 123 -2.55 -12.90 0.17
N ASP A 124 -1.90 -13.23 -0.93
CA ASP A 124 -0.84 -14.25 -0.95
C ASP A 124 0.52 -13.70 -1.42
N SER A 125 0.84 -12.53 -0.94
CA SER A 125 1.95 -11.70 -1.43
C SER A 125 3.24 -11.84 -0.61
N ASN A 126 3.48 -12.97 0.06
CA ASN A 126 4.70 -13.16 0.83
C ASN A 126 5.95 -13.03 -0.04
N GLY A 127 6.83 -12.09 0.33
CA GLY A 127 8.05 -11.79 -0.41
C GLY A 127 7.85 -11.00 -1.70
N LYS A 128 6.65 -10.43 -1.93
CA LYS A 128 6.38 -9.62 -3.11
C LYS A 128 7.14 -8.31 -3.07
N GLN A 129 7.82 -8.00 -4.15
CA GLN A 129 8.49 -6.72 -4.35
C GLN A 129 7.44 -5.60 -4.52
N ILE A 130 7.63 -4.49 -3.80
CA ILE A 130 6.78 -3.30 -3.85
C ILE A 130 7.41 -2.23 -4.73
N THR A 131 8.72 -1.99 -4.58
CA THR A 131 9.46 -1.01 -5.36
C THR A 131 10.72 -1.64 -5.94
N THR A 132 11.24 -1.07 -7.02
CA THR A 132 12.49 -1.54 -7.66
C THR A 132 13.75 -0.95 -7.04
N SER A 133 13.60 0.03 -6.16
CA SER A 133 14.73 0.76 -5.55
C SER A 133 14.32 1.29 -4.19
N CYS A 134 15.25 1.97 -3.50
CA CYS A 134 14.97 2.71 -2.27
C CYS A 134 14.91 1.86 -0.99
N THR A 135 15.95 1.11 -0.74
CA THR A 135 16.10 0.36 0.53
C THR A 135 16.24 1.27 1.75
N ASP A 136 16.85 2.44 1.59
CA ASP A 136 17.10 3.39 2.68
C ASP A 136 15.84 4.08 3.23
N LEU A 137 14.77 4.09 2.45
CA LEU A 137 13.50 4.71 2.82
C LEU A 137 12.38 3.69 3.08
N LYS A 138 12.73 2.45 3.41
CA LYS A 138 11.72 1.40 3.70
C LYS A 138 10.75 1.84 4.81
N ASP A 139 11.20 2.64 5.77
CA ASP A 139 10.40 3.04 6.94
C ASP A 139 9.30 4.06 6.61
N VAL A 140 9.31 4.69 5.41
CA VAL A 140 8.19 5.51 4.95
C VAL A 140 7.02 4.64 4.45
N PHE A 141 7.29 3.35 4.16
CA PHE A 141 6.27 2.39 3.76
C PHE A 141 5.77 1.60 4.97
N VAL A 142 4.47 1.53 5.14
CA VAL A 142 3.83 0.85 6.27
C VAL A 142 2.82 -0.16 5.74
N SER A 143 2.84 -1.36 6.29
CA SER A 143 1.83 -2.38 5.95
C SER A 143 0.46 -2.02 6.55
N ASP A 144 -0.59 -2.07 5.74
CA ASP A 144 -1.99 -1.98 6.19
C ASP A 144 -2.50 -3.29 6.82
N ASN A 145 -1.74 -4.37 6.70
CA ASN A 145 -2.10 -5.68 7.22
C ASN A 145 -1.12 -6.09 8.31
N ASP A 146 -1.61 -6.26 9.54
CA ASP A 146 -0.79 -6.59 10.71
C ASP A 146 -0.04 -7.93 10.61
N SER A 147 -0.47 -8.83 9.73
CA SER A 147 0.21 -10.10 9.45
C SER A 147 1.44 -9.95 8.54
N TYR A 148 1.68 -8.77 8.01
CA TYR A 148 2.78 -8.47 7.09
C TYR A 148 3.60 -7.28 7.57
N GLU A 149 4.82 -7.22 7.10
CA GLU A 149 5.76 -6.13 7.34
C GLU A 149 6.46 -5.72 6.05
N ILE A 150 7.07 -4.55 6.06
CA ILE A 150 7.88 -4.04 4.96
C ILE A 150 9.34 -4.36 5.27
N THR A 151 9.99 -5.08 4.37
CA THR A 151 11.36 -5.54 4.55
C THR A 151 12.24 -5.22 3.35
N THR A 152 13.54 -5.33 3.54
CA THR A 152 14.55 -5.41 2.48
C THR A 152 15.07 -6.84 2.41
N LYS A 153 15.70 -7.21 1.30
CA LYS A 153 16.37 -8.51 1.14
C LYS A 153 17.82 -8.30 0.75
N ASP A 154 18.69 -9.10 1.33
CA ASP A 154 20.13 -9.05 1.04
C ASP A 154 20.40 -9.35 -0.44
N GLY A 155 21.13 -8.44 -1.09
CA GLY A 155 21.49 -8.56 -2.49
C GLY A 155 20.39 -8.23 -3.50
N GLU A 156 19.20 -7.86 -3.05
CA GLU A 156 18.10 -7.40 -3.91
C GLU A 156 17.82 -5.91 -3.66
N GLU A 157 17.64 -5.15 -4.75
CA GLU A 157 17.19 -3.76 -4.64
C GLU A 157 15.66 -3.70 -4.45
N GLY A 158 15.20 -2.66 -3.70
CA GLY A 158 13.79 -2.41 -3.46
C GLY A 158 13.31 -2.87 -2.09
N ILE A 159 12.02 -2.72 -1.88
CA ILE A 159 11.33 -3.12 -0.65
C ILE A 159 10.29 -4.19 -0.95
N PHE A 160 10.03 -5.01 0.06
CA PHE A 160 9.24 -6.23 -0.07
C PHE A 160 8.14 -6.30 1.00
N TYR A 161 7.00 -6.87 0.61
CA TYR A 161 5.87 -7.16 1.49
C TYR A 161 6.03 -8.59 1.99
N THR A 162 6.35 -8.75 3.27
CA THR A 162 6.76 -10.04 3.83
C THR A 162 5.84 -10.43 4.97
N LYS A 163 5.42 -11.70 5.00
CA LYS A 163 4.60 -12.24 6.09
C LYS A 163 5.42 -12.32 7.38
N LYS A 164 4.90 -11.78 8.46
CA LYS A 164 5.55 -11.86 9.77
C LYS A 164 5.67 -13.30 10.25
N ASN A 165 6.84 -13.67 10.75
CA ASN A 165 7.05 -14.97 11.36
C ASN A 165 6.65 -14.92 12.83
N LEU A 166 5.42 -15.32 13.14
CA LEU A 166 4.86 -15.31 14.51
C LEU A 166 5.54 -16.33 15.45
N LEU A 167 6.37 -17.25 14.94
CA LEU A 167 7.05 -18.25 15.76
C LEU A 167 8.31 -17.71 16.46
N ALA A 168 8.80 -16.55 16.12
CA ALA A 168 9.99 -15.96 16.74
C ALA A 168 9.75 -15.29 18.10
N ALA A 169 8.50 -15.19 18.55
CA ALA A 169 8.10 -14.45 19.76
C ALA A 169 7.75 -15.34 20.96
N VAL A 170 8.09 -16.63 20.96
CA VAL A 170 7.94 -17.45 22.18
C VAL A 170 9.16 -17.22 23.07
N PRO A 171 9.02 -16.53 24.22
CA PRO A 171 10.14 -16.42 25.16
C PRO A 171 10.50 -17.82 25.63
N HIS A 172 11.77 -18.22 25.51
CA HIS A 172 12.28 -19.38 26.21
C HIS A 172 12.15 -19.11 27.72
N HIS A 173 11.12 -19.66 28.37
CA HIS A 173 11.13 -19.81 29.80
C HIS A 173 12.22 -20.82 30.15
N PRO A 174 13.24 -20.42 30.89
CA PRO A 174 14.19 -21.42 31.44
C PRO A 174 13.41 -22.37 32.36
N LEU A 175 13.52 -23.66 32.07
CA LEU A 175 12.99 -24.71 32.93
C LEU A 175 13.56 -24.51 34.30
N GLN A 176 12.74 -24.15 35.29
CA GLN A 176 13.13 -24.18 36.67
C GLN A 176 13.33 -25.67 37.08
N HIS A 177 14.55 -26.00 37.41
CA HIS A 177 14.87 -27.29 38.00
C HIS A 177 14.09 -27.43 39.34
N LEU A 178 13.10 -28.30 39.35
CA LEU A 178 12.46 -28.76 40.58
C LEU A 178 13.37 -29.83 41.17
N THR A 179 14.12 -29.49 42.24
CA THR A 179 14.86 -30.45 43.04
C THR A 179 13.87 -31.03 44.04
N ILE A 180 13.70 -32.37 44.04
CA ILE A 180 12.96 -33.15 45.03
C ILE A 180 13.94 -33.54 46.14
#